data_33358018a2a4d71153e6b4902e55d1df
#
_entry.id   33358018a2a4d71153e6b4902e55d1df
#
_cell.length_a   1.000
_cell.length_b   1.000
_cell.length_c   1.000
_cell.angle_alpha   90.00
_cell.angle_beta   90.00
_cell.angle_gamma   90.00
#
_symmetry.space_group_name_H-M   'P 1'
#
loop_
_entity.id
_entity.type
_entity.pdbx_description
1 polymer ?
#
loop_
_entity_poly.entity_id
_entity_poly.type
_entity_poly.pdbx_seq_one_letter_code
_entity_poly.pdbx_strand_id
1 'polypeptide(L)'
;MKKILMGLALLSTAGSFTSCSDFLEEAPELSQSNEITLSKYAGLNDASSALYAMMQSYSWYGAQFIVQSELRAGNAKNPKTLEGSGRYRQDAQWNYTANNTSSLWSYAYYTISWANNVINNLDGKETSTVTTQDLNNLRAEALFMRALCHFDLVITYAQPYTTQPESLGVPVVLVTQNGQPARNTVKEVYDQVVADLTAAEGLISDNFTRTGISDPAAMVSKSAIQALLSRVYLYMGEWQKCADYATKVINSGKYSLLDADAYLAMWGASVTPTKGEVIFEVFGSSKNSYWDGSGWEHLPYLTGVGNEGSQDICATQDLVDLYEATDVRSKFFTLVNTDNIITKYHGKEGGVPRAVNIPILRLAEMYLNRAEAIYKGGATISGVTALGDLQTIANKRGATVPSQFDVFVERRKELMFEGHIVYDYARCNMDLTRTDFDGTVNKDVKAGDYKWAMPIPKREMDANPNVVQNPGY
;
A
#
# COMPACT_ATOMS: atom_id res chain seq x y z
N MET A 1 81.85 -24.65 24.63
CA MET A 1 82.21 -26.03 24.87
C MET A 1 81.00 -26.91 24.86
N LYS A 2 81.13 -27.99 24.14
CA LYS A 2 80.35 -29.23 24.06
C LYS A 2 78.95 -29.17 23.37
N LYS A 3 78.98 -29.66 22.20
CA LYS A 3 77.92 -30.26 21.39
C LYS A 3 77.33 -31.48 22.08
N ILE A 4 76.01 -31.70 21.99
CA ILE A 4 75.47 -33.04 21.92
C ILE A 4 74.31 -33.02 20.95
N LEU A 5 74.45 -33.72 19.83
CA LEU A 5 73.40 -34.16 18.93
C LEU A 5 72.60 -35.25 19.64
N MET A 6 71.27 -35.24 19.43
CA MET A 6 70.53 -36.51 19.56
C MET A 6 69.34 -36.52 18.60
N GLY A 7 69.22 -37.62 17.95
CA GLY A 7 68.60 -37.87 16.68
C GLY A 7 67.08 -37.84 16.66
N LEU A 8 66.61 -37.57 15.50
CA LEU A 8 65.20 -37.69 15.08
C LEU A 8 64.79 -39.14 14.88
N ALA A 9 63.72 -39.56 15.51
CA ALA A 9 62.99 -40.73 15.04
C ALA A 9 61.64 -40.20 14.53
N LEU A 10 61.45 -40.23 13.20
CA LEU A 10 60.18 -40.05 12.57
C LEU A 10 59.30 -41.29 12.83
N LEU A 11 58.21 -41.10 13.57
CA LEU A 11 57.11 -42.03 13.52
C LEU A 11 55.96 -41.29 12.77
N SER A 12 55.73 -41.70 11.54
CA SER A 12 54.56 -41.35 10.74
C SER A 12 53.36 -42.16 11.26
N THR A 13 52.52 -41.50 12.02
CA THR A 13 51.10 -41.92 12.29
C THR A 13 50.21 -41.25 11.28
N ALA A 14 49.79 -42.02 10.26
CA ALA A 14 48.67 -41.65 9.41
C ALA A 14 47.40 -41.69 10.27
N GLY A 15 47.03 -40.56 10.87
CA GLY A 15 45.73 -40.33 11.46
C GLY A 15 44.75 -40.06 10.35
N SER A 16 43.88 -41.00 10.08
CA SER A 16 42.70 -40.86 9.26
C SER A 16 41.82 -39.72 9.87
N PHE A 17 41.86 -38.55 9.26
CA PHE A 17 40.85 -37.54 9.49
C PHE A 17 39.54 -38.03 8.88
N THR A 18 38.71 -38.73 9.62
CA THR A 18 37.32 -38.84 9.33
C THR A 18 36.76 -37.44 9.61
N SER A 19 36.61 -36.63 8.55
CA SER A 19 35.88 -35.42 8.57
C SER A 19 34.43 -35.77 8.98
N CYS A 20 34.01 -35.37 10.17
CA CYS A 20 32.60 -35.35 10.53
C CYS A 20 31.94 -34.30 9.64
N SER A 21 31.46 -34.71 8.47
CA SER A 21 30.63 -33.86 7.60
C SER A 21 29.30 -33.46 8.29
N ASP A 22 28.84 -34.27 9.23
CA ASP A 22 27.56 -34.08 9.92
C ASP A 22 27.54 -32.90 10.90
N PHE A 23 28.72 -32.43 11.38
CA PHE A 23 28.78 -31.28 12.28
C PHE A 23 28.58 -29.93 11.60
N LEU A 24 28.73 -29.86 10.28
CA LEU A 24 28.55 -28.65 9.47
C LEU A 24 27.15 -28.56 8.84
N GLU A 25 26.31 -29.59 9.00
CA GLU A 25 24.97 -29.65 8.45
C GLU A 25 23.88 -29.51 9.51
N GLU A 26 24.18 -29.38 10.81
CA GLU A 26 23.19 -29.02 11.81
C GLU A 26 22.75 -27.59 11.59
N ALA A 27 21.51 -27.43 11.08
CA ALA A 27 20.84 -26.14 11.07
C ALA A 27 20.76 -25.63 12.53
N PRO A 28 21.03 -24.34 12.78
CA PRO A 28 20.90 -23.77 14.13
C PRO A 28 19.55 -24.15 14.73
N GLU A 29 19.50 -24.65 15.94
CA GLU A 29 18.26 -25.11 16.62
C GLU A 29 17.16 -24.05 16.68
N LEU A 30 17.50 -22.78 16.46
CA LEU A 30 16.59 -21.62 16.53
C LEU A 30 16.30 -20.98 15.18
N SER A 31 16.88 -21.45 14.04
CA SER A 31 16.54 -20.95 12.70
C SER A 31 16.31 -22.11 11.74
N GLN A 32 15.07 -22.28 11.30
CA GLN A 32 14.77 -23.20 10.20
C GLN A 32 15.19 -22.53 8.88
N SER A 33 15.76 -23.29 7.96
CA SER A 33 15.98 -22.79 6.60
C SER A 33 14.64 -22.46 5.94
N ASN A 34 14.61 -21.48 5.05
CA ASN A 34 13.42 -21.14 4.27
C ASN A 34 12.82 -22.39 3.59
N GLU A 35 13.67 -23.31 3.11
CA GLU A 35 13.25 -24.54 2.47
C GLU A 35 12.44 -25.44 3.42
N ILE A 36 12.90 -25.62 4.65
CA ILE A 36 12.20 -26.42 5.67
C ILE A 36 10.89 -25.75 6.05
N THR A 37 10.88 -24.43 6.24
CA THR A 37 9.68 -23.67 6.61
C THR A 37 8.63 -23.76 5.51
N LEU A 38 8.99 -23.53 4.25
CA LEU A 38 8.08 -23.55 3.11
C LEU A 38 7.68 -24.97 2.66
N SER A 39 8.29 -26.01 3.24
CA SER A 39 7.93 -27.40 2.93
C SER A 39 6.59 -27.85 3.53
N LYS A 40 6.07 -27.12 4.52
CA LYS A 40 4.86 -27.47 5.27
C LYS A 40 3.81 -26.37 5.20
N TYR A 41 2.53 -26.76 5.26
CA TYR A 41 1.41 -25.81 5.31
C TYR A 41 1.54 -24.75 6.42
N ALA A 42 1.94 -25.16 7.64
CA ALA A 42 2.12 -24.22 8.75
C ALA A 42 3.10 -23.09 8.41
N GLY A 43 4.26 -23.42 7.85
CA GLY A 43 5.23 -22.40 7.46
C GLY A 43 4.74 -21.49 6.31
N LEU A 44 3.97 -22.04 5.36
CA LEU A 44 3.33 -21.26 4.30
C LEU A 44 2.23 -20.33 4.86
N ASN A 45 1.48 -20.78 5.86
CA ASN A 45 0.50 -19.97 6.56
C ASN A 45 1.16 -18.82 7.35
N ASP A 46 2.28 -19.09 8.00
CA ASP A 46 3.06 -18.05 8.70
C ASP A 46 3.68 -17.05 7.71
N ALA A 47 4.19 -17.53 6.58
CA ALA A 47 4.70 -16.67 5.50
C ALA A 47 3.59 -15.79 4.90
N SER A 48 2.38 -16.32 4.72
CA SER A 48 1.22 -15.53 4.29
C SER A 48 0.82 -14.49 5.35
N SER A 49 0.90 -14.83 6.64
CA SER A 49 0.65 -13.88 7.73
C SER A 49 1.66 -12.73 7.74
N ALA A 50 2.92 -13.01 7.41
CA ALA A 50 3.97 -11.99 7.32
C ALA A 50 3.70 -10.94 6.23
N LEU A 51 2.97 -11.28 5.16
CA LEU A 51 2.59 -10.33 4.11
C LEU A 51 1.77 -9.16 4.65
N TYR A 52 0.87 -9.41 5.61
CA TYR A 52 0.09 -8.36 6.25
C TYR A 52 0.96 -7.45 7.13
N ALA A 53 1.93 -8.02 7.86
CA ALA A 53 2.87 -7.23 8.64
C ALA A 53 3.75 -6.34 7.76
N MET A 54 4.11 -6.80 6.55
CA MET A 54 4.89 -6.01 5.59
C MET A 54 4.18 -4.73 5.15
N MET A 55 2.84 -4.71 5.11
CA MET A 55 2.09 -3.51 4.75
C MET A 55 2.26 -2.36 5.76
N GLN A 56 2.64 -2.66 6.99
CA GLN A 56 2.89 -1.67 8.04
C GLN A 56 4.20 -0.90 7.85
N SER A 57 5.05 -1.31 6.92
CA SER A 57 6.33 -0.64 6.69
C SER A 57 6.16 0.85 6.43
N TYR A 58 7.09 1.64 7.01
CA TYR A 58 7.26 3.05 6.67
C TYR A 58 7.30 3.30 5.16
N SER A 59 7.98 2.44 4.42
CA SER A 59 8.16 2.56 2.96
C SER A 59 6.87 2.37 2.15
N TRP A 60 5.84 1.85 2.79
CA TRP A 60 4.57 1.55 2.15
C TRP A 60 3.41 2.27 2.87
N TYR A 61 2.34 1.53 3.25
CA TYR A 61 1.15 2.12 3.89
C TYR A 61 1.40 2.65 5.31
N GLY A 62 2.48 2.23 5.98
CA GLY A 62 2.85 2.79 7.27
C GLY A 62 3.05 4.31 7.24
N ALA A 63 3.56 4.87 6.13
CA ALA A 63 3.69 6.32 5.95
C ALA A 63 3.95 6.77 4.51
N GLN A 64 5.09 6.40 3.93
CA GLN A 64 5.71 7.10 2.80
C GLN A 64 4.81 7.11 1.55
N PHE A 65 4.17 6.01 1.22
CA PHE A 65 3.29 5.92 0.05
C PHE A 65 2.13 6.92 0.13
N ILE A 66 1.50 7.05 1.30
CA ILE A 66 0.41 7.99 1.54
C ILE A 66 0.93 9.43 1.53
N VAL A 67 1.95 9.70 2.34
CA VAL A 67 2.51 11.05 2.51
C VAL A 67 3.01 11.63 1.18
N GLN A 68 3.71 10.82 0.38
CA GLN A 68 4.19 11.25 -0.94
C GLN A 68 3.06 11.60 -1.90
N SER A 69 1.96 10.84 -1.88
CA SER A 69 0.78 11.16 -2.69
C SER A 69 0.20 12.53 -2.32
N GLU A 70 0.01 12.79 -1.03
CA GLU A 70 -0.63 14.01 -0.53
C GLU A 70 0.24 15.26 -0.75
N LEU A 71 1.54 15.16 -0.48
CA LEU A 71 2.49 16.25 -0.70
C LEU A 71 2.66 16.62 -2.17
N ARG A 72 2.81 15.61 -3.02
CA ARG A 72 2.97 15.82 -4.47
C ARG A 72 1.75 16.51 -5.07
N ALA A 73 0.56 16.11 -4.67
CA ALA A 73 -0.67 16.64 -5.23
C ALA A 73 -1.23 17.91 -4.54
N GLY A 74 -0.54 18.42 -3.53
CA GLY A 74 -0.95 19.66 -2.87
C GLY A 74 -2.12 19.53 -1.89
N ASN A 75 -2.36 18.36 -1.35
CA ASN A 75 -3.20 18.19 -0.15
C ASN A 75 -2.42 18.49 1.12
N ALA A 76 -1.12 18.21 1.09
CA ALA A 76 -0.22 18.47 2.20
C ALA A 76 0.93 19.40 1.77
N LYS A 77 1.55 20.00 2.78
CA LYS A 77 2.79 20.79 2.68
C LYS A 77 3.64 20.58 3.93
N ASN A 78 4.90 21.03 3.89
CA ASN A 78 5.69 21.16 5.11
C ASN A 78 5.16 22.34 5.93
N PRO A 79 5.09 22.25 7.27
CA PRO A 79 4.62 23.34 8.13
C PRO A 79 5.57 24.54 8.07
N LYS A 80 5.01 25.74 8.26
CA LYS A 80 5.76 27.02 8.28
C LYS A 80 6.20 27.43 9.66
N THR A 81 5.38 27.18 10.66
CA THR A 81 5.53 27.70 12.02
C THR A 81 5.84 26.62 13.04
N LEU A 82 5.66 25.38 12.66
CA LEU A 82 6.01 24.24 13.48
C LEU A 82 7.38 23.74 13.06
N GLU A 83 8.25 23.47 14.03
CA GLU A 83 9.61 22.99 13.77
C GLU A 83 9.58 21.50 13.38
N GLY A 84 9.13 21.21 12.17
CA GLY A 84 9.24 19.89 11.58
C GLY A 84 10.70 19.58 11.19
N SER A 85 11.02 18.30 10.99
CA SER A 85 12.36 17.85 10.62
C SER A 85 12.79 18.29 9.21
N GLY A 86 11.87 18.84 8.42
CA GLY A 86 12.08 19.17 7.02
C GLY A 86 12.08 17.97 6.10
N ARG A 87 11.61 16.83 6.56
CA ARG A 87 11.40 15.62 5.75
C ARG A 87 10.46 15.92 4.60
N TYR A 88 10.57 15.14 3.53
CA TYR A 88 9.68 15.19 2.37
C TYR A 88 9.67 16.51 1.58
N ARG A 89 10.56 17.46 1.82
CA ARG A 89 10.63 18.69 1.00
C ARG A 89 10.87 18.40 -0.47
N GLN A 90 11.63 17.35 -0.77
CA GLN A 90 11.88 16.91 -2.15
C GLN A 90 10.60 16.37 -2.80
N ASP A 91 9.80 15.63 -2.03
CA ASP A 91 8.50 15.12 -2.47
C ASP A 91 7.55 16.28 -2.78
N ALA A 92 7.41 17.24 -1.86
CA ALA A 92 6.59 18.41 -2.08
C ALA A 92 7.00 19.22 -3.32
N GLN A 93 8.29 19.28 -3.62
CA GLN A 93 8.83 20.01 -4.78
C GLN A 93 9.01 19.18 -6.05
N TRP A 94 8.67 17.87 -6.01
CA TRP A 94 8.92 16.94 -7.13
C TRP A 94 10.39 16.96 -7.60
N ASN A 95 11.31 17.12 -6.66
CA ASN A 95 12.74 17.23 -6.93
C ASN A 95 13.43 15.89 -6.65
N TYR A 96 13.07 14.88 -7.45
CA TYR A 96 13.59 13.54 -7.32
C TYR A 96 14.81 13.30 -8.19
N THR A 97 15.65 12.40 -7.72
CA THR A 97 16.72 11.77 -8.49
C THR A 97 16.70 10.26 -8.21
N ALA A 98 17.44 9.50 -8.99
CA ALA A 98 17.59 8.06 -8.75
C ALA A 98 18.18 7.72 -7.36
N ASN A 99 18.87 8.67 -6.71
CA ASN A 99 19.47 8.49 -5.38
C ASN A 99 18.50 8.80 -4.23
N ASN A 100 17.44 9.56 -4.48
CA ASN A 100 16.49 10.01 -3.45
C ASN A 100 15.03 9.79 -3.82
N THR A 101 14.75 8.74 -4.55
CA THR A 101 13.41 8.26 -4.87
C THR A 101 12.77 7.51 -3.70
N SER A 102 11.51 7.13 -3.83
CA SER A 102 10.79 6.36 -2.81
C SER A 102 11.47 5.01 -2.51
N SER A 103 11.44 4.60 -1.26
CA SER A 103 11.88 3.27 -0.83
C SER A 103 10.88 2.14 -1.14
N LEU A 104 9.70 2.49 -1.65
CA LEU A 104 8.65 1.53 -2.03
C LEU A 104 9.17 0.44 -2.97
N TRP A 105 10.03 0.79 -3.96
CA TRP A 105 10.55 -0.16 -4.94
C TRP A 105 11.14 -1.42 -4.29
N SER A 106 12.16 -1.22 -3.47
CA SER A 106 12.85 -2.34 -2.84
C SER A 106 11.94 -3.14 -1.90
N TYR A 107 11.06 -2.42 -1.19
CA TYR A 107 10.19 -3.05 -0.21
C TYR A 107 9.04 -3.83 -0.87
N ALA A 108 8.45 -3.31 -1.93
CA ALA A 108 7.42 -4.01 -2.67
C ALA A 108 7.96 -5.27 -3.36
N TYR A 109 9.15 -5.22 -3.97
CA TYR A 109 9.77 -6.43 -4.54
C TYR A 109 10.16 -7.45 -3.48
N TYR A 110 10.58 -7.02 -2.30
CA TYR A 110 10.78 -7.92 -1.17
C TYR A 110 9.46 -8.63 -0.79
N THR A 111 8.36 -7.89 -0.73
CA THR A 111 7.03 -8.46 -0.44
C THR A 111 6.56 -9.40 -1.55
N ILE A 112 6.79 -9.04 -2.84
CA ILE A 112 6.51 -9.91 -3.99
C ILE A 112 7.28 -11.24 -3.88
N SER A 113 8.54 -11.21 -3.46
CA SER A 113 9.33 -12.43 -3.25
C SER A 113 8.68 -13.35 -2.20
N TRP A 114 8.20 -12.80 -1.09
CA TRP A 114 7.47 -13.58 -0.07
C TRP A 114 6.14 -14.13 -0.60
N ALA A 115 5.38 -13.33 -1.33
CA ALA A 115 4.14 -13.79 -1.97
C ALA A 115 4.40 -14.93 -2.96
N ASN A 116 5.45 -14.81 -3.79
CA ASN A 116 5.87 -15.86 -4.72
C ASN A 116 6.26 -17.15 -3.99
N ASN A 117 6.97 -17.05 -2.87
CA ASN A 117 7.31 -18.21 -2.05
C ASN A 117 6.05 -18.94 -1.55
N VAL A 118 5.02 -18.20 -1.13
CA VAL A 118 3.74 -18.84 -0.77
C VAL A 118 3.09 -19.48 -2.00
N ILE A 119 2.88 -18.73 -3.08
CA ILE A 119 2.17 -19.19 -4.27
C ILE A 119 2.81 -20.47 -4.86
N ASN A 120 4.15 -20.48 -4.97
CA ASN A 120 4.88 -21.51 -5.70
C ASN A 120 5.15 -22.77 -4.87
N ASN A 121 4.86 -22.78 -3.56
CA ASN A 121 5.11 -23.93 -2.69
C ASN A 121 3.83 -24.56 -2.11
N LEU A 122 2.64 -24.15 -2.53
CA LEU A 122 1.38 -24.68 -1.99
C LEU A 122 0.97 -26.03 -2.58
N ASP A 123 1.42 -26.40 -3.79
CA ASP A 123 0.97 -27.62 -4.45
C ASP A 123 1.40 -28.88 -3.68
N GLY A 124 0.48 -29.80 -3.51
CA GLY A 124 0.72 -31.08 -2.82
C GLY A 124 0.91 -30.99 -1.31
N LYS A 125 0.41 -29.91 -0.68
CA LYS A 125 0.49 -29.70 0.78
C LYS A 125 -0.79 -30.10 1.52
N GLU A 126 -1.73 -30.76 0.84
CA GLU A 126 -2.90 -31.36 1.47
C GLU A 126 -2.50 -32.43 2.49
N THR A 127 -3.25 -32.51 3.58
CA THR A 127 -3.12 -33.55 4.61
C THR A 127 -4.52 -33.98 5.08
N SER A 128 -4.60 -34.85 6.07
CA SER A 128 -5.89 -35.20 6.68
C SER A 128 -6.60 -34.02 7.36
N THR A 129 -5.86 -32.92 7.65
CA THR A 129 -6.37 -31.73 8.35
C THR A 129 -6.24 -30.43 7.54
N VAL A 130 -5.59 -30.49 6.38
CA VAL A 130 -5.39 -29.34 5.47
C VAL A 130 -6.06 -29.70 4.12
N THR A 131 -7.12 -28.96 3.81
CA THR A 131 -7.91 -29.19 2.60
C THR A 131 -7.35 -28.39 1.41
N THR A 132 -7.74 -28.76 0.20
CA THR A 132 -7.48 -27.96 -1.00
C THR A 132 -8.01 -26.53 -0.87
N GLN A 133 -9.14 -26.31 -0.16
CA GLN A 133 -9.67 -24.97 0.07
C GLN A 133 -8.78 -24.14 0.99
N ASP A 134 -8.12 -24.75 1.97
CA ASP A 134 -7.15 -24.05 2.83
C ASP A 134 -5.96 -23.57 2.01
N LEU A 135 -5.45 -24.40 1.09
CA LEU A 135 -4.37 -24.01 0.17
C LEU A 135 -4.83 -22.91 -0.79
N ASN A 136 -6.04 -23.01 -1.33
CA ASN A 136 -6.62 -22.00 -2.20
C ASN A 136 -6.79 -20.64 -1.52
N ASN A 137 -7.18 -20.62 -0.25
CA ASN A 137 -7.29 -19.39 0.54
C ASN A 137 -5.92 -18.72 0.70
N LEU A 138 -4.87 -19.46 1.08
CA LEU A 138 -3.52 -18.91 1.19
C LEU A 138 -2.99 -18.41 -0.15
N ARG A 139 -3.25 -19.16 -1.23
CA ARG A 139 -2.89 -18.74 -2.59
C ARG A 139 -3.57 -17.43 -2.97
N ALA A 140 -4.85 -17.28 -2.65
CA ALA A 140 -5.61 -16.07 -2.94
C ALA A 140 -5.07 -14.84 -2.19
N GLU A 141 -4.71 -14.99 -0.91
CA GLU A 141 -4.07 -13.93 -0.13
C GLU A 141 -2.74 -13.50 -0.75
N ALA A 142 -1.88 -14.46 -1.10
CA ALA A 142 -0.58 -14.18 -1.69
C ALA A 142 -0.69 -13.55 -3.10
N LEU A 143 -1.64 -13.99 -3.91
CA LEU A 143 -1.96 -13.37 -5.20
C LEU A 143 -2.46 -11.93 -5.04
N PHE A 144 -3.35 -11.68 -4.08
CA PHE A 144 -3.82 -10.32 -3.77
C PHE A 144 -2.65 -9.41 -3.38
N MET A 145 -1.76 -9.86 -2.49
CA MET A 145 -0.60 -9.09 -2.05
C MET A 145 0.39 -8.82 -3.19
N ARG A 146 0.64 -9.82 -4.05
CA ARG A 146 1.49 -9.66 -5.24
C ARG A 146 0.89 -8.65 -6.22
N ALA A 147 -0.40 -8.73 -6.46
CA ALA A 147 -1.13 -7.80 -7.32
C ALA A 147 -1.07 -6.37 -6.76
N LEU A 148 -1.33 -6.18 -5.47
CA LEU A 148 -1.26 -4.88 -4.81
C LEU A 148 0.14 -4.27 -4.92
N CYS A 149 1.19 -5.06 -4.68
CA CYS A 149 2.57 -4.59 -4.83
C CYS A 149 2.89 -4.15 -6.26
N HIS A 150 2.55 -4.97 -7.28
CA HIS A 150 2.79 -4.59 -8.67
C HIS A 150 1.96 -3.37 -9.09
N PHE A 151 0.74 -3.24 -8.59
CA PHE A 151 -0.12 -2.09 -8.84
C PHE A 151 0.48 -0.82 -8.23
N ASP A 152 0.88 -0.83 -6.96
CA ASP A 152 1.48 0.33 -6.30
C ASP A 152 2.84 0.72 -6.93
N LEU A 153 3.61 -0.28 -7.37
CA LEU A 153 4.84 -0.04 -8.11
C LEU A 153 4.58 0.65 -9.45
N VAL A 154 3.66 0.14 -10.26
CA VAL A 154 3.43 0.68 -11.61
C VAL A 154 2.85 2.08 -11.56
N ILE A 155 1.91 2.38 -10.65
CA ILE A 155 1.37 3.75 -10.52
C ILE A 155 2.38 4.75 -9.96
N THR A 156 3.42 4.27 -9.24
CA THR A 156 4.47 5.13 -8.67
C THR A 156 5.61 5.38 -9.64
N TYR A 157 6.05 4.35 -10.37
CA TYR A 157 7.29 4.38 -11.15
C TYR A 157 7.08 4.37 -12.66
N ALA A 158 5.85 4.43 -13.13
CA ALA A 158 5.53 4.48 -14.55
C ALA A 158 4.53 5.58 -14.89
N GLN A 159 4.40 5.88 -16.18
CA GLN A 159 3.37 6.79 -16.68
C GLN A 159 1.98 6.15 -16.60
N PRO A 160 0.90 6.94 -16.55
CA PRO A 160 -0.44 6.42 -16.38
C PRO A 160 -0.87 5.49 -17.53
N TYR A 161 -1.56 4.40 -17.18
CA TYR A 161 -2.13 3.47 -18.16
C TYR A 161 -3.05 4.16 -19.18
N THR A 162 -3.87 5.11 -18.72
CA THR A 162 -4.85 5.81 -19.57
C THR A 162 -4.22 6.61 -20.70
N THR A 163 -2.95 6.97 -20.61
CA THR A 163 -2.26 7.80 -21.60
C THR A 163 -1.07 7.09 -22.25
N GLN A 164 -0.39 6.21 -21.54
CA GLN A 164 0.86 5.60 -22.01
C GLN A 164 0.97 4.10 -21.67
N PRO A 165 0.00 3.25 -22.07
CA PRO A 165 -0.01 1.83 -21.71
C PRO A 165 1.20 1.03 -22.25
N GLU A 166 1.75 1.45 -23.38
CA GLU A 166 2.90 0.79 -24.03
C GLU A 166 4.26 1.32 -23.54
N SER A 167 4.28 2.31 -22.65
CA SER A 167 5.53 2.79 -22.04
C SER A 167 6.07 1.79 -21.04
N LEU A 168 7.33 1.97 -20.62
CA LEU A 168 7.97 1.11 -19.62
C LEU A 168 7.27 1.21 -18.27
N GLY A 169 6.77 0.09 -17.80
CA GLY A 169 6.22 -0.13 -16.48
C GLY A 169 7.31 -0.54 -15.48
N VAL A 170 7.08 -1.64 -14.77
CA VAL A 170 8.02 -2.23 -13.81
C VAL A 170 8.23 -3.72 -14.14
N PRO A 171 9.30 -4.37 -13.68
CA PRO A 171 9.46 -5.80 -13.86
C PRO A 171 8.32 -6.60 -13.22
N VAL A 172 7.71 -7.51 -13.96
CA VAL A 172 6.75 -8.49 -13.45
C VAL A 172 7.53 -9.71 -12.94
N VAL A 173 7.48 -9.95 -11.63
CA VAL A 173 8.24 -11.02 -10.96
C VAL A 173 7.28 -12.05 -10.37
N LEU A 174 7.25 -13.25 -10.94
CA LEU A 174 6.31 -14.32 -10.58
C LEU A 174 6.95 -15.50 -9.83
N VAL A 175 8.27 -15.52 -9.76
CA VAL A 175 9.04 -16.55 -9.06
C VAL A 175 10.15 -15.89 -8.24
N THR A 176 10.46 -16.51 -7.10
CA THR A 176 11.60 -16.09 -6.27
C THR A 176 12.86 -16.74 -6.80
N GLN A 177 13.66 -15.98 -7.51
CA GLN A 177 14.95 -16.41 -8.04
C GLN A 177 15.89 -15.22 -8.20
N ASN A 178 17.19 -15.48 -8.14
CA ASN A 178 18.17 -14.49 -8.54
C ASN A 178 18.06 -14.25 -10.05
N GLY A 179 17.85 -13.00 -10.44
CA GLY A 179 17.68 -12.64 -11.84
C GLY A 179 17.81 -11.15 -12.05
N GLN A 180 17.89 -10.76 -13.30
CA GLN A 180 17.94 -9.36 -13.73
C GLN A 180 16.84 -9.12 -14.77
N PRO A 181 15.55 -9.15 -14.37
CA PRO A 181 14.44 -8.98 -15.29
C PRO A 181 14.43 -7.56 -15.85
N ALA A 182 14.11 -7.43 -17.13
CA ALA A 182 13.83 -6.13 -17.74
C ALA A 182 12.45 -5.60 -17.27
N ARG A 183 12.20 -4.32 -17.50
CA ARG A 183 10.89 -3.73 -17.25
C ARG A 183 9.90 -4.22 -18.31
N ASN A 184 8.73 -4.61 -17.85
CA ASN A 184 7.55 -4.85 -18.68
C ASN A 184 6.90 -3.52 -19.09
N THR A 185 6.03 -3.53 -20.09
CA THR A 185 5.17 -2.37 -20.37
C THR A 185 4.17 -2.14 -19.25
N VAL A 186 3.67 -0.90 -19.13
CA VAL A 186 2.58 -0.59 -18.18
C VAL A 186 1.42 -1.53 -18.38
N LYS A 187 1.02 -1.78 -19.64
CA LYS A 187 -0.06 -2.70 -19.98
C LYS A 187 0.18 -4.11 -19.45
N GLU A 188 1.36 -4.68 -19.68
CA GLU A 188 1.69 -6.04 -19.21
C GLU A 188 1.64 -6.14 -17.69
N VAL A 189 2.07 -5.09 -16.96
CA VAL A 189 1.97 -5.07 -15.49
C VAL A 189 0.52 -5.08 -15.04
N TYR A 190 -0.35 -4.24 -15.65
CA TYR A 190 -1.77 -4.24 -15.32
C TYR A 190 -2.47 -5.54 -15.71
N ASP A 191 -2.13 -6.14 -16.85
CA ASP A 191 -2.64 -7.45 -17.24
C ASP A 191 -2.31 -8.53 -16.19
N GLN A 192 -1.09 -8.52 -15.65
CA GLN A 192 -0.72 -9.42 -14.56
C GLN A 192 -1.45 -9.14 -13.25
N VAL A 193 -1.61 -7.86 -12.88
CA VAL A 193 -2.38 -7.46 -11.69
C VAL A 193 -3.82 -7.97 -11.79
N VAL A 194 -4.47 -7.80 -12.94
CA VAL A 194 -5.83 -8.29 -13.18
C VAL A 194 -5.87 -9.82 -13.16
N ALA A 195 -4.89 -10.49 -13.74
CA ALA A 195 -4.81 -11.96 -13.72
C ALA A 195 -4.70 -12.51 -12.29
N ASP A 196 -3.81 -11.94 -11.47
CA ASP A 196 -3.64 -12.33 -10.07
C ASP A 196 -4.92 -12.12 -9.25
N LEU A 197 -5.56 -10.95 -9.39
CA LEU A 197 -6.79 -10.64 -8.66
C LEU A 197 -7.98 -11.51 -9.11
N THR A 198 -8.10 -11.77 -10.41
CA THR A 198 -9.17 -12.65 -10.93
C THR A 198 -8.99 -14.08 -10.44
N ALA A 199 -7.76 -14.58 -10.43
CA ALA A 199 -7.45 -15.89 -9.86
C ALA A 199 -7.76 -15.93 -8.37
N ALA A 200 -7.37 -14.89 -7.60
CA ALA A 200 -7.65 -14.78 -6.19
C ALA A 200 -9.16 -14.77 -5.90
N GLU A 201 -9.97 -14.03 -6.69
CA GLU A 201 -11.45 -13.99 -6.55
C GLU A 201 -12.07 -15.38 -6.68
N GLY A 202 -11.55 -16.20 -7.62
CA GLY A 202 -12.03 -17.55 -7.85
C GLY A 202 -11.61 -18.58 -6.78
N LEU A 203 -10.49 -18.33 -6.09
CA LEU A 203 -9.91 -19.26 -5.14
C LEU A 203 -10.38 -19.05 -3.70
N ILE A 204 -10.58 -17.79 -3.29
CA ILE A 204 -10.91 -17.46 -1.91
C ILE A 204 -12.33 -17.88 -1.53
N SER A 205 -12.49 -18.51 -0.37
CA SER A 205 -13.82 -18.84 0.12
C SER A 205 -14.54 -17.59 0.66
N ASP A 206 -15.88 -17.56 0.54
CA ASP A 206 -16.69 -16.43 0.99
C ASP A 206 -16.65 -16.21 2.51
N ASN A 207 -16.33 -17.27 3.26
CA ASN A 207 -16.29 -17.29 4.72
C ASN A 207 -14.87 -17.52 5.25
N PHE A 208 -13.86 -17.19 4.46
CA PHE A 208 -12.48 -17.32 4.91
C PHE A 208 -12.21 -16.46 6.15
N THR A 209 -11.59 -17.06 7.14
CA THR A 209 -11.12 -16.40 8.36
C THR A 209 -9.76 -16.94 8.75
N ARG A 210 -8.97 -16.11 9.43
CA ARG A 210 -7.68 -16.51 9.99
C ARG A 210 -7.76 -16.64 11.51
N THR A 211 -7.18 -17.71 12.02
CA THR A 211 -7.05 -17.91 13.47
C THR A 211 -6.23 -16.76 14.07
N GLY A 212 -6.74 -16.17 15.16
CA GLY A 212 -6.06 -15.08 15.87
C GLY A 212 -6.28 -13.69 15.30
N ILE A 213 -6.96 -13.54 14.15
CA ILE A 213 -7.39 -12.25 13.63
C ILE A 213 -8.86 -12.02 13.97
N SER A 214 -9.11 -11.05 14.84
CA SER A 214 -10.48 -10.70 15.27
C SER A 214 -11.15 -9.65 14.39
N ASP A 215 -10.35 -8.88 13.64
CA ASP A 215 -10.86 -7.85 12.73
C ASP A 215 -10.96 -8.40 11.30
N PRO A 216 -12.17 -8.60 10.75
CA PRO A 216 -12.34 -9.11 9.39
C PRO A 216 -11.75 -8.22 8.31
N ALA A 217 -11.61 -6.90 8.56
CA ALA A 217 -11.01 -5.98 7.62
C ALA A 217 -9.48 -6.08 7.56
N ALA A 218 -8.86 -6.71 8.57
CA ALA A 218 -7.40 -6.91 8.63
C ALA A 218 -6.91 -8.12 7.80
N MET A 219 -7.80 -8.76 7.03
CA MET A 219 -7.43 -9.86 6.16
C MET A 219 -8.10 -9.75 4.79
N VAL A 220 -7.49 -10.39 3.80
CA VAL A 220 -8.02 -10.45 2.45
C VAL A 220 -9.35 -11.20 2.44
N SER A 221 -10.35 -10.61 1.83
CA SER A 221 -11.67 -11.21 1.61
C SER A 221 -12.03 -11.11 0.14
N LYS A 222 -13.05 -11.85 -0.30
CA LYS A 222 -13.57 -11.70 -1.67
C LYS A 222 -13.97 -10.25 -1.98
N SER A 223 -14.57 -9.56 -1.02
CA SER A 223 -14.91 -8.14 -1.18
C SER A 223 -13.69 -7.23 -1.31
N ALA A 224 -12.59 -7.52 -0.60
CA ALA A 224 -11.33 -6.78 -0.75
C ALA A 224 -10.73 -6.97 -2.15
N ILE A 225 -10.74 -8.20 -2.68
CA ILE A 225 -10.30 -8.49 -4.04
C ILE A 225 -11.15 -7.75 -5.07
N GLN A 226 -12.48 -7.79 -4.91
CA GLN A 226 -13.42 -7.10 -5.80
C GLN A 226 -13.26 -5.57 -5.74
N ALA A 227 -13.03 -5.01 -4.55
CA ALA A 227 -12.78 -3.59 -4.38
C ALA A 227 -11.47 -3.15 -5.04
N LEU A 228 -10.41 -3.95 -4.92
CA LEU A 228 -9.15 -3.67 -5.61
C LEU A 228 -9.30 -3.80 -7.14
N LEU A 229 -10.04 -4.79 -7.63
CA LEU A 229 -10.37 -4.89 -9.06
C LEU A 229 -11.12 -3.65 -9.57
N SER A 230 -12.09 -3.14 -8.80
CA SER A 230 -12.76 -1.88 -9.15
C SER A 230 -11.77 -0.72 -9.30
N ARG A 231 -10.84 -0.56 -8.34
CA ARG A 231 -9.77 0.46 -8.40
C ARG A 231 -8.86 0.28 -9.60
N VAL A 232 -8.38 -0.95 -9.84
CA VAL A 232 -7.49 -1.26 -10.97
C VAL A 232 -8.18 -0.93 -12.29
N TYR A 233 -9.44 -1.34 -12.48
CA TYR A 233 -10.20 -1.03 -13.69
C TYR A 233 -10.50 0.47 -13.84
N LEU A 234 -10.68 1.22 -12.75
CA LEU A 234 -10.77 2.68 -12.78
C LEU A 234 -9.49 3.30 -13.36
N TYR A 235 -8.33 2.82 -12.92
CA TYR A 235 -7.02 3.29 -13.38
C TYR A 235 -6.71 2.89 -14.82
N MET A 236 -7.33 1.82 -15.32
CA MET A 236 -7.25 1.40 -16.72
C MET A 236 -8.22 2.17 -17.64
N GLY A 237 -9.22 2.86 -17.09
CA GLY A 237 -10.32 3.43 -17.89
C GLY A 237 -11.31 2.37 -18.38
N GLU A 238 -11.29 1.16 -17.79
CA GLU A 238 -12.22 0.06 -18.09
C GLU A 238 -13.53 0.28 -17.31
N TRP A 239 -14.26 1.31 -17.72
CA TRP A 239 -15.35 1.91 -16.95
C TRP A 239 -16.45 0.94 -16.55
N GLN A 240 -16.91 0.09 -17.49
CA GLN A 240 -17.98 -0.85 -17.16
C GLN A 240 -17.54 -1.87 -16.12
N LYS A 241 -16.33 -2.44 -16.27
CA LYS A 241 -15.78 -3.39 -15.29
C LYS A 241 -15.58 -2.74 -13.91
N CYS A 242 -15.08 -1.49 -13.90
CA CYS A 242 -14.97 -0.71 -12.68
C CYS A 242 -16.30 -0.59 -11.95
N ALA A 243 -17.36 -0.18 -12.66
CA ALA A 243 -18.72 -0.03 -12.11
C ALA A 243 -19.31 -1.36 -11.66
N ASP A 244 -19.11 -2.44 -12.43
CA ASP A 244 -19.60 -3.76 -12.10
C ASP A 244 -18.98 -4.29 -10.79
N TYR A 245 -17.66 -4.18 -10.63
CA TYR A 245 -16.97 -4.61 -9.41
C TYR A 245 -17.32 -3.75 -8.21
N ALA A 246 -17.41 -2.43 -8.37
CA ALA A 246 -17.91 -1.54 -7.31
C ALA A 246 -19.32 -1.95 -6.86
N THR A 247 -20.20 -2.26 -7.83
CA THR A 247 -21.59 -2.69 -7.57
C THR A 247 -21.65 -4.04 -6.85
N LYS A 248 -20.78 -5.00 -7.20
CA LYS A 248 -20.68 -6.29 -6.45
C LYS A 248 -20.41 -6.03 -4.96
N VAL A 249 -19.46 -5.16 -4.64
CA VAL A 249 -19.12 -4.83 -3.25
C VAL A 249 -20.25 -4.11 -2.55
N ILE A 250 -20.84 -3.08 -3.17
CA ILE A 250 -21.94 -2.30 -2.60
C ILE A 250 -23.14 -3.22 -2.32
N ASN A 251 -23.51 -4.07 -3.27
CA ASN A 251 -24.66 -4.96 -3.16
C ASN A 251 -24.40 -6.22 -2.32
N SER A 252 -23.18 -6.44 -1.84
CA SER A 252 -22.86 -7.56 -0.96
C SER A 252 -23.62 -7.52 0.37
N GLY A 253 -24.06 -6.33 0.79
CA GLY A 253 -24.74 -6.11 2.07
C GLY A 253 -23.83 -6.26 3.29
N LYS A 254 -22.51 -6.45 3.08
CA LYS A 254 -21.51 -6.64 4.16
C LYS A 254 -21.03 -5.32 4.76
N TYR A 255 -21.22 -4.22 4.05
CA TYR A 255 -20.69 -2.90 4.40
C TYR A 255 -21.79 -1.84 4.31
N SER A 256 -21.65 -0.78 5.10
CA SER A 256 -22.54 0.39 5.07
C SER A 256 -21.74 1.66 5.33
N LEU A 257 -22.08 2.74 4.64
CA LEU A 257 -21.51 4.05 4.96
C LEU A 257 -21.94 4.49 6.36
N LEU A 258 -20.98 4.93 7.14
CA LEU A 258 -21.20 5.37 8.52
C LEU A 258 -21.82 6.77 8.55
N ASP A 259 -22.64 7.03 9.55
CA ASP A 259 -23.12 8.40 9.86
C ASP A 259 -21.97 9.27 10.40
N ALA A 260 -22.14 10.58 10.39
CA ALA A 260 -21.09 11.56 10.65
C ALA A 260 -20.25 11.27 11.91
N ASP A 261 -20.88 10.98 13.06
CA ASP A 261 -20.14 10.72 14.30
C ASP A 261 -19.42 9.39 14.29
N ALA A 262 -20.05 8.34 13.74
CA ALA A 262 -19.42 7.03 13.58
C ALA A 262 -18.27 7.08 12.56
N TYR A 263 -18.40 7.89 11.50
CA TYR A 263 -17.33 8.12 10.54
C TYR A 263 -16.10 8.76 11.18
N LEU A 264 -16.28 9.79 12.01
CA LEU A 264 -15.16 10.40 12.75
C LEU A 264 -14.52 9.41 13.71
N ALA A 265 -15.31 8.66 14.45
CA ALA A 265 -14.85 7.68 15.41
C ALA A 265 -14.07 6.53 14.75
N MET A 266 -14.40 6.16 13.52
CA MET A 266 -13.74 5.09 12.79
C MET A 266 -12.22 5.27 12.70
N TRP A 267 -11.75 6.49 12.52
CA TRP A 267 -10.32 6.80 12.31
C TRP A 267 -9.47 6.67 13.58
N GLY A 268 -10.08 6.79 14.76
CA GLY A 268 -9.43 6.58 16.05
C GLY A 268 -9.82 5.28 16.75
N ALA A 269 -10.72 4.47 16.17
CA ALA A 269 -11.25 3.29 16.82
C ALA A 269 -10.18 2.23 17.06
N SER A 270 -10.21 1.64 18.26
CA SER A 270 -9.63 0.33 18.49
C SER A 270 -10.35 -0.70 17.61
N VAL A 271 -9.67 -1.81 17.32
CA VAL A 271 -10.21 -2.92 16.55
C VAL A 271 -11.57 -3.34 17.08
N THR A 272 -12.62 -2.96 16.42
CA THR A 272 -13.97 -3.43 16.74
C THR A 272 -14.79 -3.61 15.47
N PRO A 273 -15.72 -4.56 15.46
CA PRO A 273 -16.58 -4.88 14.30
C PRO A 273 -17.45 -3.70 13.80
N THR A 274 -17.40 -2.56 14.46
CA THR A 274 -18.23 -1.38 14.14
C THR A 274 -17.76 -0.58 12.93
N LYS A 275 -16.71 -1.00 12.24
CA LYS A 275 -16.22 -0.33 11.04
C LYS A 275 -17.02 -0.74 9.81
N GLY A 276 -18.26 -0.28 9.75
CA GLY A 276 -19.21 -0.67 8.71
C GLY A 276 -18.76 -0.40 7.29
N GLU A 277 -17.84 0.54 7.04
CA GLU A 277 -17.40 0.87 5.66
C GLU A 277 -15.98 0.43 5.30
N VAL A 278 -15.17 -0.06 6.25
CA VAL A 278 -13.81 -0.53 5.95
C VAL A 278 -13.88 -1.95 5.37
N ILE A 279 -13.33 -2.12 4.16
CA ILE A 279 -13.30 -3.39 3.43
C ILE A 279 -11.99 -4.11 3.68
N PHE A 280 -10.87 -3.37 3.67
CA PHE A 280 -9.54 -3.89 3.93
C PHE A 280 -8.66 -2.79 4.52
N GLU A 281 -7.89 -3.15 5.57
CA GLU A 281 -7.02 -2.21 6.26
C GLU A 281 -5.72 -2.85 6.75
N VAL A 282 -4.71 -2.01 6.93
CA VAL A 282 -3.50 -2.37 7.69
C VAL A 282 -3.82 -2.26 9.16
N PHE A 283 -3.65 -3.36 9.88
CA PHE A 283 -3.92 -3.44 11.30
C PHE A 283 -2.78 -2.85 12.12
N GLY A 284 -3.07 -1.84 12.93
CA GLY A 284 -2.13 -1.27 13.89
C GLY A 284 -2.28 -1.90 15.28
N SER A 285 -1.21 -2.40 15.87
CA SER A 285 -1.20 -3.00 17.19
C SER A 285 -0.18 -2.34 18.11
N SER A 286 -0.55 -2.11 19.36
CA SER A 286 0.37 -1.64 20.40
C SER A 286 1.48 -2.65 20.75
N LYS A 287 1.31 -3.89 20.35
CA LYS A 287 2.28 -4.96 20.57
C LYS A 287 3.25 -5.14 19.40
N ASN A 288 3.04 -4.42 18.32
CA ASN A 288 3.90 -4.48 17.16
C ASN A 288 4.97 -3.40 17.28
N SER A 289 6.23 -3.77 17.16
CA SER A 289 7.38 -2.87 17.28
C SER A 289 7.37 -1.68 16.32
N TYR A 290 6.66 -1.77 15.21
CA TYR A 290 6.46 -0.65 14.29
C TYR A 290 5.54 0.44 14.87
N TRP A 291 4.68 0.10 15.82
CA TRP A 291 3.68 0.99 16.42
C TRP A 291 3.94 1.27 17.91
N ASP A 292 4.97 0.69 18.51
CA ASP A 292 5.28 0.77 19.94
C ASP A 292 5.97 2.06 20.38
N GLY A 293 6.03 3.02 19.50
CA GLY A 293 6.64 4.33 19.81
C GLY A 293 8.11 4.46 19.44
N SER A 294 8.76 3.39 18.98
CA SER A 294 10.13 3.47 18.43
C SER A 294 10.14 3.86 16.94
N GLY A 295 9.01 3.75 16.26
CA GLY A 295 8.83 4.12 14.85
C GLY A 295 8.52 5.60 14.68
N TRP A 296 9.52 6.44 14.70
CA TRP A 296 9.47 7.91 14.54
C TRP A 296 8.89 8.37 13.19
N GLU A 297 8.53 7.48 12.32
CA GLU A 297 8.28 7.76 10.90
C GLU A 297 6.89 7.34 10.41
N HIS A 298 6.03 6.80 11.28
CA HIS A 298 4.70 6.36 10.88
C HIS A 298 3.73 7.53 10.69
N LEU A 299 2.71 7.31 9.85
CA LEU A 299 1.72 8.32 9.46
C LEU A 299 1.11 9.08 10.63
N PRO A 300 0.66 8.46 11.73
CA PRO A 300 0.15 9.20 12.89
C PRO A 300 1.19 10.11 13.54
N TYR A 301 2.46 9.73 13.50
CA TYR A 301 3.55 10.53 14.06
C TYR A 301 3.90 11.73 13.18
N LEU A 302 3.90 11.55 11.87
CA LEU A 302 4.23 12.60 10.90
C LEU A 302 3.17 13.72 10.88
N THR A 303 1.92 13.37 11.18
CA THR A 303 0.78 14.30 11.23
C THR A 303 0.49 14.85 12.63
N GLY A 304 1.00 14.22 13.70
CA GLY A 304 0.74 14.58 15.09
C GLY A 304 1.47 15.82 15.56
N VAL A 305 1.03 16.40 16.69
CA VAL A 305 1.57 17.62 17.32
C VAL A 305 2.15 17.35 18.70
N GLY A 306 3.11 18.14 19.10
CA GLY A 306 3.71 18.09 20.44
C GLY A 306 4.49 16.79 20.69
N ASN A 307 4.33 16.21 21.87
CA ASN A 307 5.00 14.95 22.23
C ASN A 307 4.50 13.73 21.47
N GLU A 308 3.41 13.89 20.70
CA GLU A 308 2.75 12.81 19.96
C GLU A 308 3.10 12.77 18.48
N GLY A 309 3.89 13.74 17.98
CA GLY A 309 4.24 13.79 16.57
C GLY A 309 5.43 14.67 16.23
N SER A 310 5.96 14.49 15.01
CA SER A 310 7.07 15.30 14.46
C SER A 310 6.59 16.53 13.69
N GLN A 311 5.30 16.62 13.40
CA GLN A 311 4.71 17.74 12.64
C GLN A 311 5.42 17.98 11.29
N ASP A 312 5.81 16.91 10.61
CA ASP A 312 6.55 17.01 9.35
C ASP A 312 5.67 17.44 8.19
N ILE A 313 4.36 17.21 8.30
CA ILE A 313 3.37 17.55 7.27
C ILE A 313 2.12 18.15 7.90
N CYS A 314 1.53 19.12 7.21
CA CYS A 314 0.22 19.71 7.53
C CYS A 314 -0.63 19.82 6.26
N ALA A 315 -1.94 20.01 6.41
CA ALA A 315 -2.84 20.20 5.28
C ALA A 315 -2.63 21.59 4.67
N THR A 316 -2.79 21.68 3.35
CA THR A 316 -2.83 22.96 2.66
C THR A 316 -4.16 23.67 2.89
N GLN A 317 -4.15 24.99 2.78
CA GLN A 317 -5.40 25.77 2.82
C GLN A 317 -6.30 25.40 1.64
N ASP A 318 -5.73 25.09 0.47
CA ASP A 318 -6.46 24.63 -0.71
C ASP A 318 -7.33 23.39 -0.45
N LEU A 319 -6.83 22.47 0.38
CA LEU A 319 -7.61 21.29 0.78
C LEU A 319 -8.71 21.67 1.80
N VAL A 320 -8.35 22.46 2.81
CA VAL A 320 -9.27 22.83 3.89
C VAL A 320 -10.47 23.63 3.34
N ASP A 321 -10.24 24.51 2.38
CA ASP A 321 -11.27 25.35 1.75
C ASP A 321 -12.30 24.55 0.92
N LEU A 322 -12.05 23.25 0.65
CA LEU A 322 -13.02 22.40 -0.02
C LEU A 322 -14.21 22.00 0.88
N TYR A 323 -14.08 22.15 2.19
CA TYR A 323 -15.07 21.67 3.15
C TYR A 323 -15.91 22.80 3.70
N GLU A 324 -17.22 22.68 3.59
CA GLU A 324 -18.19 23.52 4.27
C GLU A 324 -18.24 23.21 5.78
N ALA A 325 -18.72 24.15 6.57
CA ALA A 325 -18.80 23.99 8.02
C ALA A 325 -19.69 22.82 8.47
N THR A 326 -20.67 22.43 7.63
CA THR A 326 -21.57 21.30 7.87
C THR A 326 -20.97 19.97 7.48
N ASP A 327 -19.93 19.96 6.64
CA ASP A 327 -19.22 18.76 6.22
C ASP A 327 -18.37 18.23 7.39
N VAL A 328 -18.72 17.05 7.90
CA VAL A 328 -18.06 16.46 9.06
C VAL A 328 -16.56 16.24 8.85
N ARG A 329 -16.11 16.11 7.60
CA ARG A 329 -14.70 15.93 7.24
C ARG A 329 -13.84 17.15 7.55
N SER A 330 -14.45 18.35 7.68
CA SER A 330 -13.78 19.56 8.13
C SER A 330 -13.15 19.41 9.53
N LYS A 331 -13.71 18.51 10.36
CA LYS A 331 -13.23 18.24 11.72
C LYS A 331 -11.89 17.51 11.78
N PHE A 332 -11.37 17.03 10.65
CA PHE A 332 -10.02 16.44 10.58
C PHE A 332 -8.90 17.47 10.49
N PHE A 333 -9.22 18.76 10.57
CA PHE A 333 -8.23 19.82 10.54
C PHE A 333 -8.32 20.67 11.80
N THR A 334 -7.18 20.98 12.39
CA THR A 334 -7.05 21.90 13.53
C THR A 334 -5.99 22.94 13.20
N LEU A 335 -6.39 24.22 13.24
CA LEU A 335 -5.43 25.31 13.01
C LEU A 335 -4.56 25.51 14.25
N VAL A 336 -3.25 25.38 14.08
CA VAL A 336 -2.23 25.67 15.10
C VAL A 336 -1.29 26.70 14.51
N ASN A 337 -1.27 27.89 15.08
CA ASN A 337 -0.62 29.07 14.50
C ASN A 337 -1.14 29.35 13.08
N THR A 338 -0.37 29.04 12.04
CA THR A 338 -0.76 29.21 10.62
C THR A 338 -0.83 27.89 9.86
N ASP A 339 -0.66 26.76 10.55
CA ASP A 339 -0.61 25.44 9.93
C ASP A 339 -1.85 24.60 10.29
N ASN A 340 -2.49 24.00 9.29
CA ASN A 340 -3.65 23.14 9.45
C ASN A 340 -3.18 21.70 9.77
N ILE A 341 -3.22 21.34 11.03
CA ILE A 341 -2.83 20.02 11.51
C ILE A 341 -3.90 19.00 11.16
N ILE A 342 -3.44 17.82 10.74
CA ILE A 342 -4.30 16.70 10.33
C ILE A 342 -4.53 15.80 11.54
N THR A 343 -5.80 15.63 11.91
CA THR A 343 -6.19 14.80 13.07
C THR A 343 -6.86 13.48 12.66
N LYS A 344 -6.88 13.17 11.38
CA LYS A 344 -7.53 11.94 10.86
C LYS A 344 -6.95 10.65 11.46
N TYR A 345 -5.65 10.63 11.75
CA TYR A 345 -4.92 9.47 12.28
C TYR A 345 -4.34 9.74 13.68
N HIS A 346 -5.17 10.11 14.66
CA HIS A 346 -4.69 10.48 16.00
C HIS A 346 -4.58 9.34 17.00
N GLY A 347 -4.60 8.11 16.53
CA GLY A 347 -4.40 6.93 17.37
C GLY A 347 -5.67 6.34 17.95
N LYS A 348 -5.52 5.15 18.56
CA LYS A 348 -6.63 4.40 19.13
C LYS A 348 -7.01 4.94 20.50
N GLU A 349 -8.32 5.03 20.75
CA GLU A 349 -8.86 5.32 22.06
C GLU A 349 -8.40 4.27 23.07
N GLY A 350 -7.95 4.69 24.24
CA GLY A 350 -7.52 3.79 25.32
C GLY A 350 -6.01 3.57 25.47
N GLY A 351 -5.17 4.42 24.85
CA GLY A 351 -3.86 4.64 25.43
C GLY A 351 -2.63 4.17 24.67
N VAL A 352 -2.69 3.91 23.36
CA VAL A 352 -1.45 3.83 22.61
C VAL A 352 -1.47 4.91 21.52
N PRO A 353 -0.91 6.09 21.83
CA PRO A 353 -0.65 7.09 20.84
C PRO A 353 0.05 6.42 19.66
N ARG A 354 -0.41 6.68 18.41
CA ARG A 354 0.21 6.14 17.19
C ARG A 354 -0.19 4.72 16.76
N ALA A 355 -0.83 3.91 17.60
CA ALA A 355 -1.47 2.70 17.11
C ALA A 355 -2.77 3.08 16.37
N VAL A 356 -2.80 2.92 15.07
CA VAL A 356 -3.94 3.25 14.21
C VAL A 356 -4.07 2.19 13.13
N ASN A 357 -5.30 1.85 12.76
CA ASN A 357 -5.50 1.09 11.55
C ASN A 357 -5.52 2.04 10.35
N ILE A 358 -4.98 1.60 9.22
CA ILE A 358 -4.94 2.39 7.99
C ILE A 358 -5.85 1.72 6.98
N PRO A 359 -7.06 2.27 6.73
CA PRO A 359 -7.95 1.77 5.68
C PRO A 359 -7.29 1.89 4.31
N ILE A 360 -7.31 0.78 3.57
CA ILE A 360 -6.77 0.70 2.20
C ILE A 360 -7.90 0.67 1.19
N LEU A 361 -9.00 -0.04 1.52
CA LEU A 361 -10.19 -0.15 0.68
C LEU A 361 -11.41 0.14 1.54
N ARG A 362 -12.25 1.10 1.10
CA ARG A 362 -13.47 1.51 1.80
C ARG A 362 -14.67 1.54 0.86
N LEU A 363 -15.85 1.36 1.44
CA LEU A 363 -17.10 1.40 0.69
C LEU A 363 -17.34 2.75 -0.02
N ALA A 364 -16.94 3.87 0.59
CA ALA A 364 -17.06 5.19 -0.03
C ALA A 364 -16.28 5.27 -1.35
N GLU A 365 -15.10 4.65 -1.43
CA GLU A 365 -14.36 4.56 -2.69
C GLU A 365 -15.17 3.81 -3.78
N MET A 366 -15.89 2.77 -3.41
CA MET A 366 -16.72 2.03 -4.38
C MET A 366 -17.82 2.89 -4.98
N TYR A 367 -18.48 3.72 -4.18
CA TYR A 367 -19.44 4.71 -4.68
C TYR A 367 -18.77 5.73 -5.60
N LEU A 368 -17.60 6.24 -5.24
CA LEU A 368 -16.84 7.18 -6.07
C LEU A 368 -16.35 6.57 -7.38
N ASN A 369 -15.84 5.35 -7.34
CA ASN A 369 -15.42 4.61 -8.52
C ASN A 369 -16.58 4.40 -9.50
N ARG A 370 -17.74 4.01 -8.97
CA ARG A 370 -18.94 3.80 -9.78
C ARG A 370 -19.49 5.12 -10.34
N ALA A 371 -19.53 6.16 -9.53
CA ALA A 371 -19.94 7.50 -9.97
C ALA A 371 -19.07 8.01 -11.12
N GLU A 372 -17.74 7.89 -10.99
CA GLU A 372 -16.81 8.32 -12.03
C GLU A 372 -16.95 7.47 -13.29
N ALA A 373 -17.07 6.14 -13.15
CA ALA A 373 -17.24 5.24 -14.29
C ALA A 373 -18.53 5.51 -15.06
N ILE A 374 -19.63 5.82 -14.38
CA ILE A 374 -20.91 6.20 -15.00
C ILE A 374 -20.79 7.56 -15.69
N TYR A 375 -20.24 8.56 -14.98
CA TYR A 375 -20.19 9.93 -15.50
C TYR A 375 -19.21 10.10 -16.65
N LYS A 376 -17.94 9.67 -16.47
CA LYS A 376 -16.88 9.84 -17.48
C LYS A 376 -16.89 8.77 -18.55
N GLY A 377 -17.17 7.54 -18.17
CA GLY A 377 -17.04 6.38 -19.02
C GLY A 377 -18.33 5.90 -19.64
N GLY A 378 -19.49 6.45 -19.26
CA GLY A 378 -20.79 5.99 -19.75
C GLY A 378 -21.17 4.59 -19.29
N ALA A 379 -20.53 4.07 -18.22
CA ALA A 379 -20.91 2.79 -17.65
C ALA A 379 -22.39 2.80 -17.20
N THR A 380 -23.05 1.67 -17.33
CA THR A 380 -24.48 1.56 -17.04
C THR A 380 -24.74 0.52 -15.96
N ILE A 381 -25.34 0.95 -14.85
CA ILE A 381 -25.84 0.07 -13.79
C ILE A 381 -27.33 0.39 -13.60
N SER A 382 -28.17 -0.63 -13.66
CA SER A 382 -29.61 -0.46 -13.60
C SER A 382 -30.06 0.27 -12.33
N GLY A 383 -30.78 1.38 -12.48
CA GLY A 383 -31.31 2.18 -11.38
C GLY A 383 -30.26 3.03 -10.64
N VAL A 384 -29.02 3.10 -11.12
CA VAL A 384 -27.94 3.87 -10.48
C VAL A 384 -27.54 5.05 -11.38
N THR A 385 -27.27 6.19 -10.75
CA THR A 385 -26.72 7.38 -11.41
C THR A 385 -25.49 7.87 -10.68
N ALA A 386 -24.56 8.52 -11.38
CA ALA A 386 -23.38 9.12 -10.77
C ALA A 386 -23.77 10.11 -9.63
N LEU A 387 -24.77 10.96 -9.89
CA LEU A 387 -25.27 11.91 -8.88
C LEU A 387 -25.85 11.20 -7.65
N GLY A 388 -26.57 10.08 -7.83
CA GLY A 388 -27.13 9.29 -6.72
C GLY A 388 -26.04 8.70 -5.81
N ASP A 389 -24.92 8.25 -6.38
CA ASP A 389 -23.78 7.77 -5.60
C ASP A 389 -23.11 8.90 -4.81
N LEU A 390 -22.87 10.06 -5.43
CA LEU A 390 -22.33 11.24 -4.76
C LEU A 390 -23.26 11.76 -3.66
N GLN A 391 -24.56 11.77 -3.89
CA GLN A 391 -25.56 12.12 -2.91
C GLN A 391 -25.54 11.20 -1.69
N THR A 392 -25.34 9.91 -1.92
CA THR A 392 -25.25 8.91 -0.85
C THR A 392 -24.09 9.22 0.10
N ILE A 393 -22.92 9.58 -0.44
CA ILE A 393 -21.76 9.99 0.37
C ILE A 393 -22.05 11.33 1.07
N ALA A 394 -22.45 12.36 0.32
CA ALA A 394 -22.64 13.70 0.86
C ALA A 394 -23.65 13.72 2.03
N ASN A 395 -24.76 12.99 1.92
CA ASN A 395 -25.74 12.86 2.99
C ASN A 395 -25.15 12.28 4.28
N LYS A 396 -24.25 11.27 4.15
CA LYS A 396 -23.56 10.66 5.29
C LYS A 396 -22.47 11.55 5.92
N ARG A 397 -21.98 12.51 5.17
CA ARG A 397 -20.95 13.46 5.62
C ARG A 397 -21.53 14.80 6.08
N GLY A 398 -22.87 15.02 5.97
CA GLY A 398 -23.49 16.30 6.26
C GLY A 398 -23.07 17.41 5.30
N ALA A 399 -22.64 17.03 4.11
CA ALA A 399 -22.15 17.92 3.07
C ALA A 399 -23.26 18.27 2.06
N THR A 400 -23.10 19.40 1.38
CA THR A 400 -23.93 19.73 0.21
C THR A 400 -23.64 18.69 -0.89
N VAL A 401 -24.70 18.23 -1.56
CA VAL A 401 -24.58 17.27 -2.64
C VAL A 401 -23.84 17.92 -3.82
N PRO A 402 -22.69 17.40 -4.23
CA PRO A 402 -21.92 17.97 -5.32
C PRO A 402 -22.63 17.72 -6.66
N SER A 403 -22.28 18.53 -7.67
CA SER A 403 -22.61 18.20 -9.06
C SER A 403 -21.90 16.90 -9.48
N GLN A 404 -22.51 16.15 -10.40
CA GLN A 404 -21.82 14.98 -11.00
C GLN A 404 -20.51 15.36 -11.72
N PHE A 405 -20.36 16.62 -12.13
CA PHE A 405 -19.13 17.15 -12.72
C PHE A 405 -17.99 17.26 -11.72
N ASP A 406 -18.28 17.25 -10.42
CA ASP A 406 -17.35 17.45 -9.32
C ASP A 406 -16.89 16.11 -8.69
N VAL A 407 -17.09 14.98 -9.37
CA VAL A 407 -16.69 13.66 -8.86
C VAL A 407 -15.22 13.62 -8.43
N PHE A 408 -14.33 14.30 -9.16
CA PHE A 408 -12.92 14.39 -8.80
C PHE A 408 -12.70 15.15 -7.48
N VAL A 409 -13.42 16.27 -7.30
CA VAL A 409 -13.35 17.09 -6.07
C VAL A 409 -13.89 16.29 -4.90
N GLU A 410 -15.05 15.62 -5.07
CA GLU A 410 -15.62 14.79 -4.02
C GLU A 410 -14.70 13.63 -3.64
N ARG A 411 -14.06 13.01 -4.65
CA ARG A 411 -13.04 11.97 -4.43
C ARG A 411 -11.85 12.51 -3.63
N ARG A 412 -11.34 13.71 -3.96
CA ARG A 412 -10.29 14.40 -3.23
C ARG A 412 -10.69 14.67 -1.77
N LYS A 413 -11.93 15.12 -1.54
CA LYS A 413 -12.47 15.34 -0.19
C LYS A 413 -12.59 14.05 0.62
N GLU A 414 -13.16 13.01 0.04
CA GLU A 414 -13.46 11.78 0.75
C GLU A 414 -12.20 10.94 1.06
N LEU A 415 -11.27 10.88 0.11
CA LEU A 415 -10.08 10.02 0.20
C LEU A 415 -8.81 10.78 0.61
N MET A 416 -8.93 11.98 1.18
CA MET A 416 -7.79 12.76 1.66
C MET A 416 -6.93 11.96 2.64
N PHE A 417 -5.63 12.04 2.49
CA PHE A 417 -4.64 11.33 3.31
C PHE A 417 -4.77 9.80 3.28
N GLU A 418 -5.29 9.23 2.17
CA GLU A 418 -5.35 7.79 1.94
C GLU A 418 -4.48 7.34 0.75
N GLY A 419 -3.66 8.25 0.21
CA GLY A 419 -2.66 7.91 -0.81
C GLY A 419 -3.16 7.88 -2.25
N HIS A 420 -4.27 8.56 -2.57
CA HIS A 420 -4.90 8.50 -3.89
C HIS A 420 -4.59 9.68 -4.81
N ILE A 421 -4.52 10.87 -4.27
CA ILE A 421 -4.72 12.12 -5.03
C ILE A 421 -3.70 12.34 -6.17
N VAL A 422 -2.41 12.05 -5.97
CA VAL A 422 -1.40 12.23 -7.04
C VAL A 422 -1.67 11.30 -8.22
N TYR A 423 -2.09 10.09 -7.92
CA TYR A 423 -2.41 9.10 -8.94
C TYR A 423 -3.74 9.41 -9.64
N ASP A 424 -4.70 10.02 -8.93
CA ASP A 424 -5.94 10.50 -9.52
C ASP A 424 -5.69 11.64 -10.52
N TYR A 425 -4.81 12.60 -10.20
CA TYR A 425 -4.38 13.61 -11.17
C TYR A 425 -3.73 12.97 -12.40
N ALA A 426 -2.80 12.03 -12.19
CA ALA A 426 -2.06 11.37 -13.25
C ALA A 426 -2.99 10.57 -14.19
N ARG A 427 -3.84 9.68 -13.65
CA ARG A 427 -4.75 8.85 -14.46
C ARG A 427 -5.84 9.65 -15.16
N CYS A 428 -6.25 10.80 -14.59
CA CYS A 428 -7.20 11.71 -15.22
C CYS A 428 -6.54 12.65 -16.23
N ASN A 429 -5.23 12.58 -16.41
CA ASN A 429 -4.44 13.44 -17.29
C ASN A 429 -4.72 14.93 -17.05
N MET A 430 -4.67 15.34 -15.78
CA MET A 430 -5.00 16.68 -15.34
C MET A 430 -3.74 17.48 -15.00
N ASP A 431 -3.75 18.78 -15.32
CA ASP A 431 -2.77 19.73 -14.81
C ASP A 431 -2.93 19.88 -13.30
N LEU A 432 -1.82 19.94 -12.58
CA LEU A 432 -1.78 20.26 -11.16
C LEU A 432 -1.26 21.68 -10.98
N THR A 433 -2.03 22.51 -10.25
CA THR A 433 -1.62 23.82 -9.77
C THR A 433 -1.82 23.86 -8.25
N ARG A 434 -0.78 24.24 -7.51
CA ARG A 434 -0.81 24.31 -6.04
C ARG A 434 -0.71 25.76 -5.61
N THR A 435 -1.72 26.29 -4.93
CA THR A 435 -1.76 27.72 -4.51
C THR A 435 -1.09 27.90 -3.15
N ASP A 436 -1.36 27.05 -2.16
CA ASP A 436 -0.66 27.00 -0.88
C ASP A 436 0.60 26.13 -0.98
N PHE A 437 1.67 26.69 -1.55
CA PHE A 437 2.88 25.98 -1.87
C PHE A 437 4.13 26.71 -1.37
N ASP A 438 4.95 26.06 -0.56
CA ASP A 438 6.15 26.61 0.04
C ASP A 438 7.45 26.29 -0.70
N GLY A 439 7.36 25.51 -1.79
CA GLY A 439 8.52 25.17 -2.59
C GLY A 439 8.94 26.27 -3.56
N THR A 440 10.13 26.12 -4.12
CA THR A 440 10.69 27.06 -5.10
C THR A 440 10.54 26.58 -6.56
N VAL A 441 10.27 25.29 -6.75
CA VAL A 441 10.19 24.65 -8.08
C VAL A 441 8.95 23.75 -8.17
N ASN A 442 8.50 23.54 -9.41
CA ASN A 442 7.39 22.62 -9.73
C ASN A 442 6.07 22.94 -8.99
N LYS A 443 5.77 24.23 -8.78
CA LYS A 443 4.47 24.66 -8.27
C LYS A 443 3.33 24.14 -9.16
N ASP A 444 3.53 24.24 -10.46
CA ASP A 444 2.63 23.72 -11.49
C ASP A 444 3.29 22.52 -12.18
N VAL A 445 2.53 21.45 -12.35
CA VAL A 445 2.96 20.25 -13.08
C VAL A 445 1.92 19.95 -14.15
N LYS A 446 2.35 19.90 -15.40
CA LYS A 446 1.46 19.68 -16.53
C LYS A 446 1.06 18.21 -16.67
N ALA A 447 -0.13 17.97 -17.18
CA ALA A 447 -0.53 16.67 -17.67
C ALA A 447 0.51 16.14 -18.66
N GLY A 448 0.88 14.86 -18.51
CA GLY A 448 1.90 14.22 -19.35
C GLY A 448 3.36 14.59 -19.05
N ASP A 449 3.64 15.40 -18.01
CA ASP A 449 5.01 15.62 -17.54
C ASP A 449 5.66 14.29 -17.11
N TYR A 450 6.96 14.13 -17.43
CA TYR A 450 7.68 12.90 -17.05
C TYR A 450 7.71 12.66 -15.53
N LYS A 451 7.62 13.71 -14.73
CA LYS A 451 7.67 13.67 -13.27
C LYS A 451 6.47 12.98 -12.63
N TRP A 452 5.40 12.71 -13.37
CA TRP A 452 4.31 11.88 -12.82
C TRP A 452 4.80 10.49 -12.44
N ALA A 453 5.75 9.93 -13.18
CA ALA A 453 6.49 8.73 -12.78
C ALA A 453 7.70 9.11 -11.92
N MET A 454 7.91 8.44 -10.78
CA MET A 454 9.13 8.61 -10.00
C MET A 454 10.34 7.94 -10.69
N PRO A 455 11.57 8.41 -10.43
CA PRO A 455 12.76 7.76 -10.98
C PRO A 455 12.95 6.37 -10.37
N ILE A 456 13.45 5.44 -11.19
CA ILE A 456 13.89 4.13 -10.74
C ILE A 456 15.10 4.30 -9.80
N PRO A 457 15.15 3.61 -8.66
CA PRO A 457 16.26 3.74 -7.72
C PRO A 457 17.61 3.40 -8.36
N LYS A 458 18.62 4.23 -8.10
CA LYS A 458 19.98 3.99 -8.61
C LYS A 458 20.52 2.62 -8.22
N ARG A 459 20.25 2.20 -6.99
CA ARG A 459 20.69 0.88 -6.50
C ARG A 459 20.15 -0.27 -7.35
N GLU A 460 18.92 -0.15 -7.85
CA GLU A 460 18.33 -1.15 -8.76
C GLU A 460 19.06 -1.18 -10.09
N MET A 461 19.28 -0.03 -10.70
CA MET A 461 19.99 0.06 -11.98
C MET A 461 21.46 -0.40 -11.89
N ASP A 462 22.12 -0.15 -10.75
CA ASP A 462 23.49 -0.63 -10.52
C ASP A 462 23.55 -2.17 -10.37
N ALA A 463 22.49 -2.78 -9.82
CA ALA A 463 22.40 -4.23 -9.64
C ALA A 463 21.82 -4.96 -10.87
N ASN A 464 21.01 -4.28 -11.67
CA ASN A 464 20.28 -4.86 -12.81
C ASN A 464 20.43 -3.98 -14.05
N PRO A 465 21.38 -4.29 -14.96
CA PRO A 465 21.64 -3.50 -16.16
C PRO A 465 20.49 -3.53 -17.19
N ASN A 466 19.53 -4.45 -17.04
CA ASN A 466 18.36 -4.54 -17.91
C ASN A 466 17.23 -3.55 -17.50
N VAL A 467 17.36 -2.90 -16.35
CA VAL A 467 16.42 -1.88 -15.91
C VAL A 467 16.88 -0.50 -16.39
N VAL A 468 16.13 0.08 -17.30
CA VAL A 468 16.39 1.40 -17.86
C VAL A 468 15.63 2.47 -17.07
N GLN A 469 16.25 3.65 -16.87
CA GLN A 469 15.64 4.79 -16.17
C GLN A 469 14.44 5.35 -16.92
N ASN A 470 13.53 5.99 -16.19
CA ASN A 470 12.46 6.78 -16.78
C ASN A 470 13.03 7.99 -17.55
N PRO A 471 12.44 8.34 -18.70
CA PRO A 471 12.85 9.55 -19.43
C PRO A 471 12.82 10.80 -18.54
N GLY A 472 13.84 11.65 -18.65
CA GLY A 472 13.93 12.90 -17.89
C GLY A 472 14.72 12.83 -16.57
N TYR A 473 15.14 11.60 -16.14
CA TYR A 473 15.97 11.40 -14.95
C TYR A 473 17.38 10.90 -15.26
#